data_d9fbb0ab1d61b9047c8f0941d0447387
#
_entry.id   d9fbb0ab1d61b9047c8f0941d0447387
#
_cell.length_a   1.000
_cell.length_b   1.000
_cell.length_c   1.000
_cell.angle_alpha   90.00
_cell.angle_beta   90.00
_cell.angle_gamma   90.00
#
_symmetry.space_group_name_H-M   'P 1'
#
loop_
_entity.id
_entity.type
_entity.pdbx_description
1 polymer ?
#
loop_
_entity_poly.entity_id
_entity_poly.type
_entity_poly.pdbx_seq_one_letter_code
_entity_poly.pdbx_strand_id
1 'polypeptide(L)'
;ILKGTICQDCHMERSTGSSTSQRGALTRPIGRHWFQGIVIPGIMLSNRNLQAEWFSRVDVEAKKVKGGVEGEVLVRNGALPHTFPGGDPVLKQFYVTITLKDKNGQVIDQYQERFGRTFEELLRGQIPRPFVNGGTTRHVPFTLKSPQDSEDILIEASVSYSLIPEPSKELTSQFLETLATDKDRENAESIIKDYSSPRLLTFRTMNL
;
A
#
# COMPACT_ATOMS: atom_id res chain seq x y z
N ILE A 1 18.23 10.57 -6.00
CA ILE A 1 18.97 9.61 -5.14
C ILE A 1 19.77 10.44 -4.16
N LEU A 2 19.46 10.30 -2.88
CA LEU A 2 20.19 10.97 -1.79
C LEU A 2 21.59 10.33 -1.71
N LYS A 3 22.58 10.95 -2.37
CA LYS A 3 23.97 10.50 -2.33
C LYS A 3 24.46 10.47 -0.88
N GLY A 4 24.88 9.30 -0.40
CA GLY A 4 25.47 9.13 0.93
C GLY A 4 24.48 8.79 2.05
N THR A 5 23.18 8.73 1.79
CA THR A 5 22.18 8.30 2.76
C THR A 5 22.13 6.77 2.83
N ILE A 6 22.32 6.21 4.00
CA ILE A 6 22.21 4.77 4.24
C ILE A 6 20.82 4.42 4.78
N CYS A 7 20.45 3.14 4.72
CA CYS A 7 19.13 2.66 5.16
C CYS A 7 18.80 3.09 6.59
N GLN A 8 19.80 3.15 7.45
CA GLN A 8 19.67 3.55 8.85
C GLN A 8 19.29 5.02 9.02
N ASP A 9 19.69 5.90 8.12
CA ASP A 9 19.38 7.34 8.22
C ASP A 9 17.89 7.60 8.02
N CYS A 10 17.20 6.78 7.24
CA CYS A 10 15.77 6.88 7.01
C CYS A 10 14.93 5.99 7.93
N HIS A 11 15.46 4.80 8.28
CA HIS A 11 14.69 3.79 9.03
C HIS A 11 15.04 3.71 10.52
N MET A 12 16.14 4.31 10.94
CA MET A 12 16.63 4.26 12.31
C MET A 12 16.98 5.66 12.78
N GLU A 13 15.95 6.43 13.12
CA GLU A 13 16.13 7.80 13.60
C GLU A 13 17.10 7.84 14.79
N ARG A 14 18.08 8.73 14.71
CA ARG A 14 19.04 8.92 15.79
C ARG A 14 18.38 9.68 16.93
N SER A 15 18.49 9.16 18.12
CA SER A 15 18.08 9.82 19.36
C SER A 15 19.23 9.82 20.36
N THR A 16 19.19 10.74 21.30
CA THR A 16 20.13 10.72 22.43
C THR A 16 19.53 9.83 23.51
N GLY A 17 20.28 8.85 23.97
CA GLY A 17 19.82 7.94 24.99
C GLY A 17 20.93 7.06 25.53
N SER A 18 20.58 6.22 26.49
CA SER A 18 21.48 5.19 27.03
C SER A 18 21.08 3.82 26.46
N SER A 19 22.07 2.99 26.18
CA SER A 19 21.83 1.60 25.73
C SER A 19 21.46 0.66 26.88
N THR A 20 21.41 1.17 28.11
CA THR A 20 21.08 0.42 29.32
C THR A 20 20.23 1.26 30.26
N SER A 21 19.38 0.60 31.05
CA SER A 21 18.60 1.21 32.11
C SER A 21 19.40 1.44 33.40
N GLN A 22 20.70 1.14 33.44
CA GLN A 22 21.54 1.32 34.58
C GLN A 22 21.66 2.80 34.96
N ARG A 23 21.51 3.09 36.26
CA ARG A 23 21.63 4.45 36.81
C ARG A 23 23.06 4.96 36.57
N GLY A 24 23.19 6.13 35.95
CA GLY A 24 24.50 6.73 35.63
C GLY A 24 25.13 6.26 34.30
N ALA A 25 24.43 5.51 33.51
CA ALA A 25 24.89 5.14 32.18
C ALA A 25 25.06 6.37 31.27
N LEU A 26 26.16 6.40 30.52
CA LEU A 26 26.47 7.50 29.61
C LEU A 26 25.41 7.60 28.50
N THR A 27 24.93 8.81 28.31
CA THR A 27 24.08 9.17 27.16
C THR A 27 24.93 9.33 25.90
N ARG A 28 24.54 8.71 24.83
CA ARG A 28 25.18 8.80 23.50
C ARG A 28 24.14 8.80 22.38
N PRO A 29 24.50 9.23 21.19
CA PRO A 29 23.65 9.02 20.03
C PRO A 29 23.40 7.52 19.82
N ILE A 30 22.16 7.11 19.87
CA ILE A 30 21.73 5.73 19.59
C ILE A 30 20.75 5.74 18.41
N GLY A 31 20.90 4.78 17.52
CA GLY A 31 19.89 4.50 16.50
C GLY A 31 18.71 3.79 17.17
N ARG A 32 17.51 4.29 16.96
CA ARG A 32 16.30 3.55 17.34
C ARG A 32 16.17 2.36 16.41
N HIS A 33 16.20 1.14 16.96
CA HIS A 33 15.97 -0.09 16.21
C HIS A 33 14.50 -0.28 15.81
N TRP A 34 13.85 0.82 15.46
CA TRP A 34 12.48 0.79 14.98
C TRP A 34 12.54 0.94 13.48
N PHE A 35 12.46 -0.17 12.78
CA PHE A 35 12.18 -0.13 11.35
C PHE A 35 10.80 0.49 11.16
N GLN A 36 10.79 1.81 10.99
CA GLN A 36 9.60 2.53 10.60
C GLN A 36 9.28 2.14 9.16
N GLY A 37 8.56 1.04 9.00
CA GLY A 37 7.98 0.67 7.73
C GLY A 37 6.54 1.18 7.64
N ILE A 38 5.93 1.00 6.50
CA ILE A 38 4.48 1.22 6.27
C ILE A 38 3.60 0.50 7.32
N VAL A 39 4.19 -0.40 8.10
CA VAL A 39 3.54 -1.27 9.08
C VAL A 39 2.96 -0.52 10.28
N ILE A 40 3.41 0.71 10.56
CA ILE A 40 2.93 1.45 11.74
C ILE A 40 2.00 2.59 11.30
N PRO A 41 0.68 2.35 11.24
CA PRO A 41 -0.28 3.34 10.74
C PRO A 41 -0.21 4.68 11.45
N GLY A 42 0.07 4.68 12.76
CA GLY A 42 0.16 5.89 13.57
C GLY A 42 1.32 6.81 13.20
N ILE A 43 2.46 6.25 12.81
CA ILE A 43 3.64 7.05 12.44
C ILE A 43 3.48 7.65 11.05
N MET A 44 2.91 6.91 10.11
CA MET A 44 2.61 7.45 8.78
C MET A 44 1.55 8.54 8.82
N LEU A 45 0.52 8.37 9.65
CA LEU A 45 -0.53 9.37 9.81
C LEU A 45 -0.03 10.64 10.51
N SER A 46 0.99 10.55 11.36
CA SER A 46 1.57 11.71 12.05
C SER A 46 2.56 12.51 11.19
N ASN A 47 3.14 11.91 10.16
CA ASN A 47 4.12 12.58 9.30
C ASN A 47 3.60 12.78 7.86
N ARG A 48 2.70 13.76 7.70
CA ARG A 48 2.09 14.12 6.41
C ARG A 48 3.11 14.47 5.32
N ASN A 49 4.27 14.99 5.70
CA ASN A 49 5.32 15.34 4.74
C ASN A 49 5.98 14.09 4.17
N LEU A 50 6.23 13.07 4.99
CA LEU A 50 6.70 11.77 4.50
C LEU A 50 5.68 11.10 3.58
N GLN A 51 4.38 11.22 3.88
CA GLN A 51 3.34 10.72 2.97
C GLN A 51 3.37 11.43 1.61
N ALA A 52 3.52 12.74 1.59
CA ALA A 52 3.56 13.52 0.34
C ALA A 52 4.81 13.24 -0.49
N GLU A 53 5.95 12.98 0.16
CA GLU A 53 7.23 12.70 -0.51
C GLU A 53 7.39 11.22 -0.91
N TRP A 54 6.85 10.30 -0.13
CA TRP A 54 7.02 8.86 -0.32
C TRP A 54 5.97 8.26 -1.24
N PHE A 55 4.73 8.77 -1.15
CA PHE A 55 3.66 8.41 -2.06
C PHE A 55 3.58 9.42 -3.18
N SER A 56 4.71 9.52 -3.85
CA SER A 56 4.87 10.27 -5.06
C SER A 56 3.70 10.01 -5.99
N ARG A 57 3.02 11.01 -6.27
CA ARG A 57 2.12 11.30 -7.37
C ARG A 57 1.61 10.07 -8.12
N VAL A 58 0.41 9.71 -7.82
CA VAL A 58 -0.44 9.00 -8.76
C VAL A 58 -0.92 10.05 -9.75
N ASP A 59 -0.59 9.89 -11.01
CA ASP A 59 -1.14 10.65 -12.10
C ASP A 59 -2.05 9.75 -12.92
N VAL A 60 -3.06 10.33 -13.57
CA VAL A 60 -4.01 9.60 -14.42
C VAL A 60 -4.03 10.26 -15.78
N GLU A 61 -3.82 9.48 -16.80
CA GLU A 61 -3.98 9.88 -18.19
C GLU A 61 -5.10 9.04 -18.80
N ALA A 62 -6.13 9.69 -19.31
CA ALA A 62 -7.28 8.99 -19.85
C ALA A 62 -7.97 9.76 -20.97
N LYS A 63 -8.68 9.05 -21.82
CA LYS A 63 -9.49 9.58 -22.91
C LYS A 63 -10.78 8.79 -23.09
N LYS A 64 -11.83 9.48 -23.53
CA LYS A 64 -13.07 8.82 -23.97
C LYS A 64 -12.81 8.05 -25.27
N VAL A 65 -13.34 6.86 -25.33
CA VAL A 65 -13.37 6.01 -26.52
C VAL A 65 -14.78 5.50 -26.78
N LYS A 66 -15.01 4.88 -27.92
CA LYS A 66 -16.33 4.33 -28.21
C LYS A 66 -16.71 3.23 -27.19
N GLY A 67 -17.72 3.52 -26.38
CA GLY A 67 -18.25 2.60 -25.37
C GLY A 67 -17.48 2.59 -24.05
N GLY A 68 -16.62 3.59 -23.80
CA GLY A 68 -15.92 3.63 -22.53
C GLY A 68 -14.81 4.69 -22.40
N VAL A 69 -13.88 4.36 -21.53
CA VAL A 69 -12.70 5.17 -21.25
C VAL A 69 -11.48 4.27 -21.25
N GLU A 70 -10.44 4.69 -21.93
CA GLU A 70 -9.12 4.05 -21.89
C GLU A 70 -8.11 5.01 -21.29
N GLY A 71 -7.14 4.46 -20.58
CA GLY A 71 -6.09 5.26 -19.97
C GLY A 71 -5.04 4.43 -19.24
N GLU A 72 -4.22 5.14 -18.51
CA GLU A 72 -3.23 4.55 -17.62
C GLU A 72 -3.11 5.34 -16.33
N VAL A 73 -2.81 4.62 -15.24
CA VAL A 73 -2.42 5.21 -13.98
C VAL A 73 -0.90 5.12 -13.87
N LEU A 74 -0.27 6.27 -13.64
CA LEU A 74 1.17 6.41 -13.47
C LEU A 74 1.48 6.45 -11.97
N VAL A 75 2.17 5.44 -11.46
CA VAL A 75 2.61 5.40 -10.07
C VAL A 75 4.12 5.55 -10.03
N ARG A 76 4.61 6.68 -9.52
CA ARG A 76 6.03 7.02 -9.50
C ARG A 76 6.64 6.74 -8.14
N ASN A 77 7.74 6.03 -8.10
CA ASN A 77 8.59 5.88 -6.92
C ASN A 77 9.81 6.80 -7.05
N GLY A 78 9.57 8.10 -6.98
CA GLY A 78 10.64 9.10 -7.18
C GLY A 78 11.55 9.30 -5.97
N ALA A 79 11.07 9.02 -4.77
CA ALA A 79 11.75 9.35 -3.53
C ALA A 79 12.54 8.17 -2.93
N LEU A 80 12.11 6.93 -3.16
CA LEU A 80 12.75 5.77 -2.56
C LEU A 80 13.85 5.20 -3.46
N PRO A 81 15.04 4.95 -2.93
CA PRO A 81 16.14 4.35 -3.68
C PRO A 81 15.97 2.85 -3.94
N HIS A 82 14.95 2.24 -3.40
CA HIS A 82 14.67 0.81 -3.50
C HIS A 82 13.25 0.54 -4.01
N THR A 83 12.99 -0.69 -4.40
CA THR A 83 11.65 -1.16 -4.79
C THR A 83 10.63 -0.91 -3.69
N PHE A 84 9.44 -0.46 -4.08
CA PHE A 84 8.31 -0.31 -3.18
C PHE A 84 7.28 -1.44 -3.45
N PRO A 85 6.79 -2.08 -2.40
CA PRO A 85 7.19 -1.95 -1.01
C PRO A 85 8.60 -2.47 -0.75
N GLY A 86 9.35 -1.76 0.10
CA GLY A 86 10.59 -2.26 0.65
C GLY A 86 10.36 -3.27 1.77
N GLY A 87 11.44 -3.94 2.19
CA GLY A 87 11.40 -4.97 3.21
C GLY A 87 10.92 -6.30 2.65
N ASP A 88 10.24 -7.11 3.45
CA ASP A 88 9.70 -8.37 2.99
C ASP A 88 8.45 -8.15 2.13
N PRO A 89 8.54 -8.28 0.80
CA PRO A 89 7.39 -8.14 -0.09
C PRO A 89 6.45 -9.35 0.00
N VAL A 90 6.79 -10.32 0.84
CA VAL A 90 6.11 -11.61 0.95
C VAL A 90 4.66 -11.44 1.37
N LEU A 91 4.41 -10.51 2.27
CA LEU A 91 3.11 -10.37 2.90
C LEU A 91 2.30 -9.15 2.44
N LYS A 92 2.95 -8.12 1.92
CA LYS A 92 2.26 -6.88 1.57
C LYS A 92 1.63 -6.94 0.19
N GLN A 93 0.40 -6.49 0.08
CA GLN A 93 -0.27 -6.30 -1.20
C GLN A 93 -0.54 -4.82 -1.45
N PHE A 94 -0.51 -4.44 -2.72
CA PHE A 94 -0.92 -3.13 -3.19
C PHE A 94 -1.99 -3.29 -4.25
N TYR A 95 -2.90 -2.34 -4.24
CA TYR A 95 -4.01 -2.28 -5.18
C TYR A 95 -4.01 -0.91 -5.83
N VAL A 96 -4.06 -0.91 -7.16
CA VAL A 96 -4.39 0.27 -7.94
C VAL A 96 -5.82 0.08 -8.38
N THR A 97 -6.71 0.91 -7.88
CA THR A 97 -8.14 0.86 -8.19
C THR A 97 -8.53 2.09 -8.97
N ILE A 98 -9.14 1.89 -10.12
CA ILE A 98 -9.66 2.94 -10.99
C ILE A 98 -11.17 2.81 -11.00
N THR A 99 -11.87 3.85 -10.59
CA THR A 99 -13.33 3.90 -10.51
C THR A 99 -13.84 4.98 -11.44
N LEU A 100 -14.75 4.62 -12.32
CA LEU A 100 -15.49 5.51 -13.18
C LEU A 100 -16.81 5.87 -12.52
N LYS A 101 -17.08 7.15 -12.34
CA LYS A 101 -18.30 7.66 -11.70
C LYS A 101 -19.05 8.60 -12.64
N ASP A 102 -20.37 8.60 -12.53
CA ASP A 102 -21.21 9.59 -13.17
C ASP A 102 -21.20 10.94 -12.41
N LYS A 103 -21.90 11.92 -12.95
CA LYS A 103 -22.09 13.25 -12.33
C LYS A 103 -22.73 13.23 -10.94
N ASN A 104 -23.43 12.16 -10.58
CA ASN A 104 -24.06 11.98 -9.27
C ASN A 104 -23.14 11.22 -8.29
N GLY A 105 -21.93 10.85 -8.73
CA GLY A 105 -20.99 10.09 -7.93
C GLY A 105 -21.28 8.59 -7.89
N GLN A 106 -22.22 8.08 -8.71
CA GLN A 106 -22.50 6.66 -8.81
C GLN A 106 -21.41 5.95 -9.62
N VAL A 107 -20.97 4.80 -9.14
CA VAL A 107 -19.98 3.99 -9.83
C VAL A 107 -20.61 3.37 -11.08
N ILE A 108 -20.02 3.67 -12.24
CA ILE A 108 -20.40 3.11 -13.53
C ILE A 108 -19.62 1.82 -13.77
N ASP A 109 -18.29 1.86 -13.57
CA ASP A 109 -17.40 0.71 -13.77
C ASP A 109 -16.16 0.86 -12.90
N GLN A 110 -15.44 -0.25 -12.68
CA GLN A 110 -14.26 -0.29 -11.84
C GLN A 110 -13.25 -1.31 -12.36
N TYR A 111 -11.98 -0.92 -12.35
CA TYR A 111 -10.85 -1.79 -12.59
C TYR A 111 -9.93 -1.81 -11.37
N GLN A 112 -9.39 -2.97 -11.04
CA GLN A 112 -8.40 -3.10 -9.98
C GLN A 112 -7.25 -4.00 -10.43
N GLU A 113 -6.03 -3.52 -10.28
CA GLU A 113 -4.82 -4.33 -10.42
C GLU A 113 -4.17 -4.53 -9.06
N ARG A 114 -3.81 -5.79 -8.78
CA ARG A 114 -3.15 -6.20 -7.55
C ARG A 114 -1.68 -6.47 -7.80
N PHE A 115 -0.84 -5.98 -6.89
CA PHE A 115 0.59 -6.28 -6.80
C PHE A 115 0.87 -6.97 -5.46
N GLY A 116 1.86 -7.84 -5.44
CA GLY A 116 2.12 -8.75 -4.33
C GLY A 116 1.57 -10.13 -4.60
N ARG A 117 1.47 -10.97 -3.58
CA ARG A 117 1.00 -12.36 -3.67
C ARG A 117 -0.32 -12.55 -2.95
N THR A 118 -1.14 -13.50 -3.40
CA THR A 118 -2.21 -14.05 -2.57
C THR A 118 -1.62 -14.94 -1.48
N PHE A 119 -2.46 -15.34 -0.55
CA PHE A 119 -2.05 -16.30 0.47
C PHE A 119 -1.68 -17.65 -0.15
N GLU A 120 -2.43 -18.11 -1.14
CA GLU A 120 -2.17 -19.36 -1.88
C GLU A 120 -0.87 -19.28 -2.70
N GLU A 121 -0.62 -18.15 -3.36
CA GLU A 121 0.63 -17.90 -4.08
C GLU A 121 1.83 -17.89 -3.12
N LEU A 122 1.64 -17.35 -1.90
CA LEU A 122 2.63 -17.39 -0.84
C LEU A 122 2.95 -18.82 -0.42
N LEU A 123 1.92 -19.63 -0.14
CA LEU A 123 2.09 -21.04 0.24
C LEU A 123 2.79 -21.87 -0.86
N ARG A 124 2.60 -21.51 -2.12
CA ARG A 124 3.25 -22.15 -3.27
C ARG A 124 4.67 -21.63 -3.54
N GLY A 125 5.19 -20.71 -2.73
CA GLY A 125 6.52 -20.12 -2.89
C GLY A 125 6.68 -19.24 -4.14
N GLN A 126 5.59 -18.74 -4.72
CA GLN A 126 5.66 -17.90 -5.92
C GLN A 126 6.36 -16.57 -5.63
N ILE A 127 7.12 -16.06 -6.60
CA ILE A 127 7.80 -14.77 -6.49
C ILE A 127 6.77 -13.63 -6.55
N PRO A 128 6.78 -12.67 -5.61
CA PRO A 128 5.85 -11.56 -5.63
C PRO A 128 6.09 -10.65 -6.84
N ARG A 129 5.03 -10.10 -7.40
CA ARG A 129 5.14 -9.01 -8.38
C ARG A 129 5.57 -7.75 -7.64
N PRO A 130 6.72 -7.13 -7.98
CA PRO A 130 7.09 -5.85 -7.40
C PRO A 130 6.08 -4.78 -7.83
N PHE A 131 5.73 -3.86 -6.91
CA PHE A 131 4.82 -2.78 -7.26
C PHE A 131 5.52 -1.75 -8.14
N VAL A 132 6.54 -1.08 -7.62
CA VAL A 132 7.32 -0.09 -8.38
C VAL A 132 8.77 -0.06 -7.92
N ASN A 133 9.70 -0.10 -8.87
CA ASN A 133 11.13 -0.03 -8.57
C ASN A 133 11.55 1.39 -8.17
N GLY A 134 12.65 1.49 -7.41
CA GLY A 134 13.23 2.76 -7.01
C GLY A 134 13.58 3.63 -8.21
N GLY A 135 13.18 4.91 -8.18
CA GLY A 135 13.44 5.87 -9.24
C GLY A 135 12.68 5.63 -10.54
N THR A 136 11.70 4.70 -10.57
CA THR A 136 10.92 4.38 -11.77
C THR A 136 9.45 4.77 -11.66
N THR A 137 8.75 4.70 -12.78
CA THR A 137 7.29 4.84 -12.86
C THR A 137 6.68 3.50 -13.26
N ARG A 138 5.64 3.08 -12.55
CA ARG A 138 4.80 1.96 -12.93
C ARG A 138 3.62 2.47 -13.74
N HIS A 139 3.42 1.91 -14.90
CA HIS A 139 2.26 2.13 -15.77
C HIS A 139 1.23 1.03 -15.53
N VAL A 140 0.01 1.43 -15.22
CA VAL A 140 -1.13 0.54 -15.01
C VAL A 140 -2.21 0.89 -16.03
N PRO A 141 -2.22 0.22 -17.20
CA PRO A 141 -3.23 0.49 -18.23
C PRO A 141 -4.59 -0.02 -17.76
N PHE A 142 -5.64 0.67 -18.15
CA PHE A 142 -7.01 0.28 -17.89
C PHE A 142 -7.94 0.59 -19.05
N THR A 143 -9.04 -0.16 -19.10
CA THR A 143 -10.19 0.10 -19.96
C THR A 143 -11.45 -0.08 -19.13
N LEU A 144 -12.29 0.95 -19.09
CA LEU A 144 -13.56 0.97 -18.36
C LEU A 144 -14.71 1.19 -19.32
N LYS A 145 -15.82 0.50 -19.08
CA LYS A 145 -17.03 0.66 -19.87
C LYS A 145 -17.82 1.87 -19.40
N SER A 146 -18.36 2.64 -20.33
CA SER A 146 -19.25 3.75 -20.04
C SER A 146 -20.40 3.75 -21.03
N PRO A 147 -21.62 4.10 -20.59
CA PRO A 147 -22.72 4.39 -21.52
C PRO A 147 -22.28 5.47 -22.51
N GLN A 148 -22.72 5.34 -23.78
CA GLN A 148 -22.26 6.21 -24.88
C GLN A 148 -22.55 7.70 -24.67
N ASP A 149 -23.55 8.04 -23.85
CA ASP A 149 -24.07 9.40 -23.67
C ASP A 149 -23.65 10.06 -22.34
N SER A 150 -22.64 9.51 -21.65
CA SER A 150 -22.16 10.10 -20.38
C SER A 150 -21.29 11.33 -20.68
N GLU A 151 -21.88 12.54 -20.53
CA GLU A 151 -21.16 13.80 -20.78
C GLU A 151 -20.15 14.15 -19.69
N ASP A 152 -20.53 13.97 -18.41
CA ASP A 152 -19.69 14.29 -17.26
C ASP A 152 -19.26 13.00 -16.55
N ILE A 153 -18.03 12.61 -16.75
CA ILE A 153 -17.44 11.41 -16.15
C ILE A 153 -16.30 11.79 -15.24
N LEU A 154 -16.33 11.29 -14.02
CA LEU A 154 -15.24 11.42 -13.06
C LEU A 154 -14.47 10.09 -12.97
N ILE A 155 -13.18 10.17 -13.21
CA ILE A 155 -12.24 9.06 -12.91
C ILE A 155 -11.61 9.31 -11.56
N GLU A 156 -11.68 8.32 -10.68
CA GLU A 156 -10.95 8.27 -9.43
C GLU A 156 -9.94 7.11 -9.47
N ALA A 157 -8.67 7.43 -9.41
CA ALA A 157 -7.61 6.43 -9.27
C ALA A 157 -7.06 6.47 -7.85
N SER A 158 -7.04 5.33 -7.19
CA SER A 158 -6.53 5.19 -5.84
C SER A 158 -5.48 4.10 -5.73
N VAL A 159 -4.53 4.30 -4.83
CA VAL A 159 -3.57 3.28 -4.41
C VAL A 159 -3.84 2.95 -2.96
N SER A 160 -4.05 1.70 -2.69
CA SER A 160 -4.20 1.18 -1.32
C SER A 160 -3.26 0.00 -1.07
N TYR A 161 -3.09 -0.37 0.19
CA TYR A 161 -2.26 -1.50 0.57
C TYR A 161 -2.92 -2.30 1.69
N SER A 162 -2.59 -3.59 1.77
CA SER A 162 -2.82 -4.42 2.95
C SER A 162 -1.49 -4.97 3.46
N LEU A 163 -1.43 -5.25 4.75
CA LEU A 163 -0.20 -5.75 5.39
C LEU A 163 0.02 -7.23 5.14
N ILE A 164 -1.08 -7.96 4.99
CA ILE A 164 -1.10 -9.38 4.60
C ILE A 164 -2.12 -9.59 3.50
N PRO A 165 -1.96 -10.63 2.67
CA PRO A 165 -3.02 -11.09 1.78
C PRO A 165 -4.25 -11.49 2.60
N GLU A 166 -5.44 -11.24 2.09
CA GLU A 166 -6.64 -11.79 2.68
C GLU A 166 -6.60 -13.33 2.55
N PRO A 167 -6.59 -14.07 3.67
CA PRO A 167 -6.61 -15.52 3.62
C PRO A 167 -8.00 -15.99 3.17
N SER A 168 -8.05 -17.16 2.54
CA SER A 168 -9.34 -17.78 2.24
C SER A 168 -10.12 -18.07 3.53
N LYS A 169 -11.45 -18.13 3.43
CA LYS A 169 -12.31 -18.45 4.59
C LYS A 169 -11.94 -19.79 5.20
N GLU A 170 -11.59 -20.79 4.35
CA GLU A 170 -11.14 -22.11 4.79
C GLU A 170 -9.87 -22.04 5.64
N LEU A 171 -8.86 -21.33 5.17
CA LEU A 171 -7.60 -21.17 5.91
C LEU A 171 -7.81 -20.42 7.22
N THR A 172 -8.65 -19.38 7.20
CA THR A 172 -9.02 -18.66 8.41
C THR A 172 -9.70 -19.59 9.41
N SER A 173 -10.70 -20.37 8.98
CA SER A 173 -11.41 -21.32 9.83
C SER A 173 -10.47 -22.36 10.43
N GLN A 174 -9.64 -22.99 9.59
CA GLN A 174 -8.66 -23.98 10.06
C GLN A 174 -7.70 -23.40 11.09
N PHE A 175 -7.22 -22.17 10.86
CA PHE A 175 -6.35 -21.51 11.83
C PHE A 175 -7.08 -21.24 13.15
N LEU A 176 -8.29 -20.70 13.10
CA LEU A 176 -9.08 -20.38 14.30
C LEU A 176 -9.44 -21.62 15.13
N GLU A 177 -9.66 -22.75 14.48
CA GLU A 177 -9.91 -24.03 15.14
C GLU A 177 -8.71 -24.53 15.99
N THR A 178 -7.50 -24.08 15.66
CA THR A 178 -6.29 -24.42 16.45
C THR A 178 -6.18 -23.62 17.76
N LEU A 179 -6.96 -22.56 17.92
CA LEU A 179 -6.89 -21.68 19.08
C LEU A 179 -7.73 -22.22 20.24
N ALA A 180 -7.16 -22.12 21.45
CA ALA A 180 -7.69 -22.79 22.63
C ALA A 180 -8.98 -22.16 23.18
N THR A 181 -9.13 -20.83 23.07
CA THR A 181 -10.27 -20.12 23.65
C THR A 181 -11.03 -19.30 22.61
N ASP A 182 -12.31 -19.03 22.87
CA ASP A 182 -13.13 -18.17 22.01
C ASP A 182 -12.57 -16.73 21.97
N LYS A 183 -12.04 -16.25 23.08
CA LYS A 183 -11.38 -14.94 23.14
C LYS A 183 -10.15 -14.86 22.23
N ASP A 184 -9.36 -15.92 22.15
CA ASP A 184 -8.20 -15.97 21.25
C ASP A 184 -8.67 -15.99 19.79
N ARG A 185 -9.76 -16.68 19.48
CA ARG A 185 -10.37 -16.69 18.15
C ARG A 185 -10.86 -15.31 17.73
N GLU A 186 -11.64 -14.63 18.58
CA GLU A 186 -12.13 -13.27 18.31
C GLU A 186 -10.97 -12.28 18.10
N ASN A 187 -9.93 -12.36 18.92
CA ASN A 187 -8.74 -11.52 18.76
C ASN A 187 -8.03 -11.82 17.43
N ALA A 188 -7.86 -13.08 17.08
CA ALA A 188 -7.20 -13.49 15.84
C ALA A 188 -7.99 -13.04 14.59
N GLU A 189 -9.32 -13.20 14.60
CA GLU A 189 -10.19 -12.70 13.53
C GLU A 189 -10.06 -11.19 13.35
N SER A 190 -10.07 -10.46 14.47
CA SER A 190 -9.90 -9.00 14.44
C SER A 190 -8.55 -8.59 13.84
N ILE A 191 -7.48 -9.27 14.23
CA ILE A 191 -6.13 -9.03 13.70
C ILE A 191 -6.06 -9.34 12.21
N ILE A 192 -6.55 -10.51 11.79
CA ILE A 192 -6.58 -10.91 10.37
C ILE A 192 -7.33 -9.86 9.56
N LYS A 193 -8.53 -9.48 9.99
CA LYS A 193 -9.36 -8.48 9.33
C LYS A 193 -8.66 -7.12 9.23
N ASP A 194 -8.05 -6.65 10.31
CA ASP A 194 -7.37 -5.35 10.34
C ASP A 194 -6.14 -5.33 9.40
N TYR A 195 -5.36 -6.39 9.38
CA TYR A 195 -4.13 -6.47 8.59
C TYR A 195 -4.37 -6.80 7.12
N SER A 196 -5.42 -7.53 6.77
CA SER A 196 -5.79 -7.83 5.39
C SER A 196 -6.64 -6.73 4.74
N SER A 197 -7.28 -5.87 5.53
CA SER A 197 -8.10 -4.78 5.00
C SER A 197 -7.25 -3.74 4.25
N PRO A 198 -7.62 -3.39 3.01
CA PRO A 198 -6.91 -2.37 2.26
C PRO A 198 -7.01 -1.00 2.92
N ARG A 199 -5.88 -0.32 3.03
CA ARG A 199 -5.75 1.05 3.57
C ARG A 199 -5.36 1.99 2.45
N LEU A 200 -6.12 3.06 2.29
CA LEU A 200 -5.85 4.08 1.28
C LEU A 200 -4.51 4.76 1.54
N LEU A 201 -3.67 4.83 0.53
CA LEU A 201 -2.42 5.59 0.54
C LEU A 201 -2.60 6.96 -0.11
N THR A 202 -3.13 6.97 -1.31
CA THR A 202 -3.32 8.18 -2.10
C THR A 202 -4.38 7.97 -3.16
N PHE A 203 -4.91 9.08 -3.68
CA PHE A 203 -5.85 9.06 -4.80
C PHE A 203 -5.67 10.28 -5.69
N ARG A 204 -6.17 10.19 -6.92
CA ARG A 204 -6.30 11.28 -7.89
C ARG A 204 -7.65 11.22 -8.55
N THR A 205 -8.15 12.39 -8.90
CA THR A 205 -9.38 12.53 -9.66
C THR A 205 -9.11 13.29 -10.96
N MET A 206 -9.83 12.92 -12.00
CA MET A 206 -9.78 13.54 -13.32
C MET A 206 -11.19 13.59 -13.90
N ASN A 207 -11.60 14.75 -14.42
CA ASN A 207 -12.84 14.90 -15.17
C ASN A 207 -12.57 14.70 -16.67
N LEU A 208 -13.47 14.01 -17.35
CA LEU A 208 -13.43 13.76 -18.80
C LEU A 208 -14.65 14.35 -19.49
#